data_1534cb611c1d20d6f2f9c73cd07c9d2a
#
_entry.id   1534cb611c1d20d6f2f9c73cd07c9d2a
#
_cell.length_a   1.000
_cell.length_b   1.000
_cell.length_c   1.000
_cell.angle_alpha   90.00
_cell.angle_beta   90.00
_cell.angle_gamma   90.00
#
_symmetry.space_group_name_H-M   'P 1'
#
loop_
_entity.id
_entity.type
_entity.pdbx_description
1 polymer ?
#
loop_
_entity_poly.entity_id
_entity_poly.type
_entity_poly.pdbx_seq_one_letter_code
_entity_poly.pdbx_strand_id
1 'polypeptide(L)'
;MNGLLIQWGVTTSLSDTTEYIDILGYTSNSSYIVVACAKSAGTDGEAYDRGAFYIKPYTSSQLIAGGGRGPAEGAQWMTIGY
;
A
#
# COMPACT_ATOMS: atom_id res chain seq x y z
N MET A 1 9.97 -3.55 21.80
CA MET A 1 10.53 -4.60 21.02
C MET A 1 11.45 -4.05 19.98
N ASN A 2 12.44 -4.75 19.74
CA ASN A 2 13.49 -4.18 19.00
C ASN A 2 13.80 -4.86 17.73
N GLY A 3 12.98 -5.76 17.31
CA GLY A 3 13.22 -6.44 16.08
C GLY A 3 12.63 -5.72 14.90
N LEU A 4 13.10 -6.08 13.75
CA LEU A 4 12.57 -5.60 12.49
C LEU A 4 11.29 -6.36 12.18
N LEU A 5 10.27 -5.62 11.76
CA LEU A 5 9.00 -6.21 11.36
C LEU A 5 8.74 -5.91 9.91
N ILE A 6 8.49 -6.94 9.13
CA ILE A 6 8.18 -6.81 7.72
C ILE A 6 6.80 -7.39 7.49
N GLN A 7 5.95 -6.61 6.83
CA GLN A 7 4.60 -7.04 6.50
C GLN A 7 4.33 -6.74 5.05
N TRP A 8 3.43 -7.50 4.43
CA TRP A 8 3.07 -7.26 3.04
C TRP A 8 1.64 -7.67 2.80
N GLY A 9 1.09 -7.17 1.70
CA GLY A 9 -0.26 -7.51 1.33
C GLY A 9 -0.63 -6.90 -0.01
N VAL A 10 -1.90 -6.98 -0.32
CA VAL A 10 -2.46 -6.40 -1.54
C VAL A 10 -3.71 -5.64 -1.18
N THR A 11 -4.02 -4.62 -1.97
CA THR A 11 -5.26 -3.88 -1.80
C THR A 11 -6.29 -4.38 -2.78
N THR A 12 -7.53 -3.95 -2.59
CA THR A 12 -8.55 -4.06 -3.62
C THR A 12 -8.31 -2.97 -4.65
N SER A 13 -9.22 -2.85 -5.59
CA SER A 13 -9.12 -1.79 -6.60
C SER A 13 -9.02 -0.42 -5.91
N LEU A 14 -8.13 0.41 -6.41
CA LEU A 14 -7.95 1.75 -5.89
C LEU A 14 -8.52 2.83 -6.80
N SER A 15 -9.28 2.45 -7.82
CA SER A 15 -9.90 3.43 -8.71
C SER A 15 -10.94 4.22 -7.93
N ASP A 16 -10.67 5.51 -7.75
CA ASP A 16 -11.59 6.43 -7.08
C ASP A 16 -11.99 5.97 -5.68
N THR A 17 -11.09 5.29 -5.00
CA THR A 17 -11.37 4.83 -3.65
C THR A 17 -10.24 5.19 -2.70
N THR A 18 -10.59 5.23 -1.43
CA THR A 18 -9.62 5.36 -0.36
C THR A 18 -9.82 4.16 0.55
N GLU A 19 -8.73 3.53 0.91
CA GLU A 19 -8.79 2.33 1.71
C GLU A 19 -7.85 2.47 2.90
N TYR A 20 -8.32 2.03 4.06
CA TYR A 20 -7.48 1.98 5.25
C TYR A 20 -7.13 0.53 5.50
N ILE A 21 -5.85 0.26 5.65
CA ILE A 21 -5.35 -1.11 5.75
C ILE A 21 -4.80 -1.31 7.14
N ASP A 22 -5.37 -2.26 7.87
CA ASP A 22 -4.89 -2.58 9.20
C ASP A 22 -3.64 -3.44 9.10
N ILE A 23 -2.63 -3.09 9.88
CA ILE A 23 -1.39 -3.84 9.95
C ILE A 23 -1.05 -4.05 11.42
N LEU A 24 -0.09 -4.91 11.67
CA LEU A 24 0.45 -5.02 13.01
C LEU A 24 1.16 -3.73 13.37
N GLY A 25 1.05 -3.34 14.63
CA GLY A 25 1.54 -2.04 15.03
C GLY A 25 3.04 -1.90 15.01
N TYR A 26 3.50 -0.73 14.60
CA TYR A 26 4.87 -0.29 14.74
C TYR A 26 4.96 0.66 15.91
N THR A 27 6.16 1.11 16.23
CA THR A 27 6.35 2.01 17.36
C THR A 27 5.63 3.34 17.15
N SER A 28 5.71 3.86 15.92
CA SER A 28 5.01 5.09 15.58
C SER A 28 4.81 5.12 14.07
N ASN A 29 4.07 6.11 13.59
CA ASN A 29 3.85 6.21 12.16
C ASN A 29 5.10 6.67 11.41
N SER A 30 6.14 7.05 12.09
CA SER A 30 7.39 7.43 11.45
C SER A 30 8.48 6.38 11.64
N SER A 31 8.16 5.25 12.27
CA SER A 31 9.17 4.22 12.49
C SER A 31 9.13 3.13 11.45
N TYR A 32 8.35 3.29 10.41
CA TYR A 32 8.32 2.31 9.33
C TYR A 32 8.12 3.02 7.99
N ILE A 33 8.49 2.31 6.93
CA ILE A 33 8.30 2.81 5.57
C ILE A 33 7.41 1.84 4.82
N VAL A 34 6.85 2.33 3.72
CA VAL A 34 6.02 1.52 2.84
C VAL A 34 6.61 1.59 1.45
N VAL A 35 6.70 0.44 0.80
CA VAL A 35 6.98 0.38 -0.62
C VAL A 35 5.80 -0.29 -1.29
N ALA A 36 5.44 0.17 -2.48
CA ALA A 36 4.25 -0.32 -3.13
C ALA A 36 4.38 -0.20 -4.63
N CYS A 37 3.67 -1.06 -5.33
CA CYS A 37 3.57 -0.97 -6.78
C CYS A 37 2.20 -1.44 -7.20
N ALA A 38 1.77 -0.99 -8.37
CA ALA A 38 0.50 -1.42 -8.92
C ALA A 38 0.59 -2.90 -9.26
N LYS A 39 -0.50 -3.60 -8.99
CA LYS A 39 -0.59 -5.00 -9.38
C LYS A 39 -0.91 -5.05 -10.86
N SER A 40 -0.20 -5.91 -11.57
CA SER A 40 -0.41 -6.03 -13.00
C SER A 40 -1.79 -6.60 -13.29
N ALA A 41 -2.46 -5.99 -14.24
CA ALA A 41 -3.79 -6.42 -14.61
C ALA A 41 -3.78 -7.55 -15.64
N GLY A 42 -2.65 -7.81 -16.27
CA GLY A 42 -2.62 -8.81 -17.29
C GLY A 42 -1.22 -9.10 -17.74
N THR A 43 -1.12 -9.80 -18.83
CA THR A 43 0.16 -10.28 -19.28
C THR A 43 0.98 -9.24 -20.00
N ASP A 44 0.36 -8.23 -20.52
CA ASP A 44 1.07 -7.21 -21.28
C ASP A 44 1.32 -5.96 -20.48
N GLY A 45 1.02 -6.00 -19.20
CA GLY A 45 1.40 -4.90 -18.35
C GLY A 45 0.80 -3.59 -18.78
N GLU A 46 -0.46 -3.58 -19.02
CA GLU A 46 -1.14 -2.41 -19.53
C GLU A 46 -0.83 -1.18 -18.72
N ALA A 47 -0.04 -0.33 -19.27
CA ALA A 47 0.43 0.80 -18.50
C ALA A 47 -0.63 1.87 -18.32
N TYR A 48 -1.58 1.90 -19.17
CA TYR A 48 -2.48 3.03 -19.19
C TYR A 48 -3.49 3.03 -18.05
N ASP A 49 -3.65 1.97 -17.35
CA ASP A 49 -4.61 1.99 -16.26
C ASP A 49 -3.98 2.30 -14.94
N ARG A 50 -2.78 2.82 -14.99
CA ARG A 50 -2.06 3.02 -13.77
C ARG A 50 -2.15 4.39 -13.23
N GLY A 51 -3.11 5.09 -13.29
CA GLY A 51 -3.14 6.41 -12.73
C GLY A 51 -2.38 6.50 -11.42
N ALA A 52 -2.15 7.70 -10.96
CA ALA A 52 -1.39 7.91 -9.74
C ALA A 52 -2.12 7.30 -8.54
N PHE A 53 -1.36 6.71 -7.66
CA PHE A 53 -1.92 6.22 -6.40
C PHE A 53 -0.87 6.37 -5.31
N TYR A 54 -1.31 6.21 -4.08
CA TYR A 54 -0.39 6.26 -2.94
C TYR A 54 -0.78 5.20 -1.94
N ILE A 55 0.23 4.71 -1.21
CA ILE A 55 0.05 3.92 0.00
C ILE A 55 1.10 4.44 0.97
N LYS A 56 0.67 4.91 2.10
CA LYS A 56 1.59 5.53 3.04
C LYS A 56 1.16 5.25 4.48
N PRO A 57 2.05 5.46 5.44
CA PRO A 57 1.67 5.31 6.84
C PRO A 57 0.58 6.30 7.21
N TYR A 58 -0.44 5.83 7.89
CA TYR A 58 -1.49 6.68 8.41
C TYR A 58 -1.36 6.79 9.92
N THR A 59 -1.28 5.64 10.59
CA THR A 59 -0.99 5.57 12.02
C THR A 59 0.06 4.50 12.21
N SER A 60 0.40 4.23 13.47
CA SER A 60 1.37 3.18 13.75
C SER A 60 0.85 1.79 13.38
N SER A 61 -0.43 1.65 13.15
CA SER A 61 -1.02 0.35 12.86
C SER A 61 -1.97 0.38 11.67
N GLN A 62 -1.94 1.43 10.87
CA GLN A 62 -2.77 1.52 9.68
C GLN A 62 -2.04 2.22 8.55
N LEU A 63 -2.28 1.76 7.35
CA LEU A 63 -1.88 2.45 6.13
C LEU A 63 -3.10 3.11 5.53
N ILE A 64 -2.86 4.16 4.77
CA ILE A 64 -3.92 4.76 3.94
C ILE A 64 -3.50 4.63 2.49
N ALA A 65 -4.42 4.17 1.67
CA ALA A 65 -4.19 3.96 0.25
C ALA A 65 -5.28 4.64 -0.54
N GLY A 66 -4.91 5.24 -1.65
CA GLY A 66 -5.91 5.90 -2.47
C GLY A 66 -5.33 6.40 -3.77
N GLY A 67 -6.20 6.97 -4.58
CA GLY A 67 -5.81 7.54 -5.85
C GLY A 67 -7.02 7.70 -6.73
N GLY A 68 -7.07 8.81 -7.45
CA GLY A 68 -8.24 9.09 -8.28
C GLY A 68 -8.38 8.15 -9.44
N ARG A 69 -7.26 7.70 -9.97
CA ARG A 69 -7.27 6.74 -11.09
C ARG A 69 -6.33 5.60 -10.79
N GLY A 70 -6.41 5.12 -9.59
CA GLY A 70 -5.53 4.07 -9.16
C GLY A 70 -5.72 2.79 -9.92
N PRO A 71 -4.85 1.83 -9.68
CA PRO A 71 -4.89 0.57 -10.43
C PRO A 71 -6.19 -0.19 -10.16
N ALA A 72 -6.81 -0.64 -11.23
CA ALA A 72 -8.07 -1.37 -11.12
C ALA A 72 -7.88 -2.72 -10.45
N GLU A 73 -6.70 -3.28 -10.54
CA GLU A 73 -6.39 -4.56 -9.90
C GLU A 73 -5.88 -4.40 -8.48
N GLY A 74 -5.72 -3.18 -8.03
CA GLY A 74 -5.16 -2.92 -6.73
C GLY A 74 -3.66 -2.79 -6.76
N ALA A 75 -3.06 -2.76 -5.59
CA ALA A 75 -1.62 -2.57 -5.45
C ALA A 75 -1.07 -3.58 -4.45
N GLN A 76 0.20 -3.86 -4.60
CA GLN A 76 0.93 -4.69 -3.65
C GLN A 76 1.77 -3.77 -2.78
N TRP A 77 1.86 -4.08 -1.51
CA TRP A 77 2.60 -3.23 -0.59
C TRP A 77 3.42 -4.07 0.37
N MET A 78 4.45 -3.44 0.90
CA MET A 78 5.26 -4.03 1.96
C MET A 78 5.66 -2.91 2.91
N THR A 79 5.67 -3.21 4.20
CA THR A 79 6.13 -2.28 5.21
C THR A 79 7.34 -2.87 5.90
N ILE A 80 8.27 -2.01 6.32
CA ILE A 80 9.48 -2.40 7.01
C ILE A 80 9.72 -1.38 8.11
N GLY A 81 9.87 -1.86 9.33
CA GLY A 81 10.13 -0.96 10.43
C GLY A 81 10.24 -1.68 11.76
N TYR A 82 10.00 -0.93 12.82
CA TYR A 82 10.15 -1.48 14.17
C TYR A 82 9.13 -0.93 15.15
#